data_2c04cd0a70aceb89dedf9b2d9183423b
#
_entry.id   2c04cd0a70aceb89dedf9b2d9183423b
#
_cell.length_a   1.000
_cell.length_b   1.000
_cell.length_c   1.000
_cell.angle_alpha   90.00
_cell.angle_beta   90.00
_cell.angle_gamma   90.00
#
_symmetry.space_group_name_H-M   'P 1'
#
loop_
_entity.id
_entity.type
_entity.pdbx_description
1 polymer ?
#
loop_
_entity_poly.entity_id
_entity_poly.type
_entity_poly.pdbx_seq_one_letter_code
_entity_poly.pdbx_strand_id
1 'polypeptide(L)'
;NTASYCGFTGQYKGLEALYSRYKDQGLVVLGFPSNDFAQDKASNKEIADSCENTFGVKFPMFAKSSVKGADASPLYRQLAQLSGTAPKWNFHKYLLGRDGKLVDHYSSMTSPDSKSLISAIEQQLAAPAPR
;
A
#
# COMPACT_ATOMS: atom_id res chain seq x y z
N ASN A 1 -3.74 0.74 1.02
CA ASN A 1 -4.98 -0.04 1.20
C ASN A 1 -5.47 -0.56 -0.15
N THR A 2 -5.89 -1.80 -0.19
CA THR A 2 -6.19 -2.52 -1.43
C THR A 2 -7.63 -3.02 -1.47
N ALA A 3 -8.09 -3.38 -2.67
CA ALA A 3 -9.42 -3.96 -2.88
C ALA A 3 -9.44 -4.80 -4.16
N SER A 4 -10.33 -5.81 -4.21
CA SER A 4 -10.40 -6.75 -5.34
C SER A 4 -11.28 -6.27 -6.49
N TYR A 5 -12.24 -5.38 -6.23
CA TYR A 5 -13.27 -5.01 -7.21
C TYR A 5 -13.16 -3.57 -7.71
N CYS A 6 -12.12 -2.84 -7.30
CA CYS A 6 -11.93 -1.44 -7.69
C CYS A 6 -11.38 -1.33 -9.12
N GLY A 7 -11.75 -0.27 -9.83
CA GLY A 7 -11.18 0.04 -11.15
C GLY A 7 -9.68 0.28 -11.13
N PHE A 8 -9.09 0.50 -9.94
CA PHE A 8 -7.65 0.67 -9.76
C PHE A 8 -6.89 -0.63 -9.50
N THR A 9 -7.53 -1.79 -9.60
CA THR A 9 -6.87 -3.09 -9.31
C THR A 9 -5.66 -3.36 -10.21
N GLY A 10 -5.56 -2.73 -11.37
CA GLY A 10 -4.36 -2.78 -12.19
C GLY A 10 -3.10 -2.30 -11.47
N GLN A 11 -3.24 -1.51 -10.40
CA GLN A 11 -2.12 -1.07 -9.59
C GLN A 11 -1.43 -2.21 -8.83
N TYR A 12 -2.10 -3.34 -8.63
CA TYR A 12 -1.45 -4.53 -8.06
C TYR A 12 -0.22 -4.95 -8.86
N LYS A 13 -0.32 -4.96 -10.19
CA LYS A 13 0.81 -5.31 -11.06
C LYS A 13 1.94 -4.29 -10.94
N GLY A 14 1.60 -3.01 -10.90
CA GLY A 14 2.57 -1.93 -10.73
C GLY A 14 3.27 -1.99 -9.38
N LEU A 15 2.53 -2.25 -8.31
CA LEU A 15 3.10 -2.41 -6.97
C LEU A 15 4.00 -3.65 -6.90
N GLU A 16 3.59 -4.76 -7.52
CA GLU A 16 4.41 -5.97 -7.58
C GLU A 16 5.70 -5.72 -8.37
N ALA A 17 5.64 -4.97 -9.45
CA ALA A 17 6.82 -4.59 -10.22
C ALA A 17 7.79 -3.76 -9.38
N LEU A 18 7.30 -2.80 -8.60
CA LEU A 18 8.13 -2.03 -7.67
C LEU A 18 8.76 -2.93 -6.62
N TYR A 19 7.98 -3.81 -6.03
CA TYR A 19 8.47 -4.74 -5.01
C TYR A 19 9.57 -5.63 -5.57
N SER A 20 9.34 -6.25 -6.72
CA SER A 20 10.32 -7.13 -7.37
C SER A 20 11.60 -6.40 -7.71
N ARG A 21 11.49 -5.13 -8.15
CA ARG A 21 12.64 -4.32 -8.56
C ARG A 21 13.52 -3.91 -7.39
N TYR A 22 12.93 -3.54 -6.26
CA TYR A 22 13.65 -2.91 -5.16
C TYR A 22 13.74 -3.73 -3.88
N LYS A 23 13.13 -4.91 -3.82
CA LYS A 23 13.12 -5.73 -2.59
C LYS A 23 14.53 -6.05 -2.09
N ASP A 24 15.46 -6.30 -2.99
CA ASP A 24 16.84 -6.63 -2.62
C ASP A 24 17.61 -5.40 -2.12
N GLN A 25 17.09 -4.21 -2.36
CA GLN A 25 17.63 -2.97 -1.82
C GLN A 25 16.96 -2.56 -0.51
N GLY A 26 15.93 -3.30 -0.09
CA GLY A 26 15.26 -3.07 1.19
C GLY A 26 13.83 -2.56 1.12
N LEU A 27 13.24 -2.43 -0.09
CA LEU A 27 11.84 -2.03 -0.19
C LEU A 27 10.93 -3.16 0.27
N VAL A 28 9.97 -2.81 1.13
CA VAL A 28 8.87 -3.69 1.50
C VAL A 28 7.57 -3.01 1.10
N VAL A 29 6.70 -3.75 0.41
CA VAL A 29 5.35 -3.29 0.08
C VAL A 29 4.39 -4.10 0.94
N LEU A 30 3.49 -3.42 1.64
CA LEU A 30 2.51 -4.05 2.53
C LEU A 30 1.10 -3.73 2.03
N GLY A 31 0.34 -4.76 1.70
CA GLY A 31 -1.04 -4.62 1.24
C GLY A 31 -2.03 -4.84 2.36
N PHE A 32 -2.94 -3.89 2.55
CA PHE A 32 -3.98 -3.95 3.58
C PHE A 32 -5.36 -3.92 2.91
N PRO A 33 -5.95 -5.10 2.63
CA PRO A 33 -7.28 -5.16 2.04
C PRO A 33 -8.32 -4.51 2.94
N SER A 34 -9.25 -3.76 2.35
CA SER A 34 -10.32 -3.10 3.09
C SER A 34 -11.59 -3.04 2.27
N ASN A 35 -12.75 -3.17 2.93
CA ASN A 35 -14.06 -2.97 2.33
C ASN A 35 -14.67 -1.61 2.69
N ASP A 36 -13.90 -0.69 3.26
CA ASP A 36 -14.40 0.63 3.66
C ASP A 36 -14.99 1.43 2.50
N PHE A 37 -14.59 1.10 1.28
CA PHE A 37 -15.08 1.73 0.05
C PHE A 37 -15.98 0.80 -0.76
N ALA A 38 -16.47 -0.29 -0.13
CA ALA A 38 -17.39 -1.27 -0.72
C ALA A 38 -16.86 -1.97 -1.98
N GLN A 39 -15.54 -2.06 -2.12
CA GLN A 39 -14.88 -2.66 -3.30
C GLN A 39 -14.15 -3.97 -2.99
N ASP A 40 -14.29 -4.48 -1.76
CA ASP A 40 -13.64 -5.74 -1.36
C ASP A 40 -14.48 -6.48 -0.33
N LYS A 41 -15.42 -7.29 -0.81
CA LYS A 41 -16.33 -8.08 0.02
C LYS A 41 -15.88 -9.53 0.18
N ALA A 42 -14.76 -9.90 -0.43
CA ALA A 42 -14.26 -11.26 -0.39
C ALA A 42 -13.74 -11.64 1.00
N SER A 43 -13.67 -12.92 1.29
CA SER A 43 -13.00 -13.43 2.48
C SER A 43 -11.49 -13.24 2.36
N ASN A 44 -10.77 -13.31 3.48
CA ASN A 44 -9.31 -13.21 3.47
C ASN A 44 -8.67 -14.24 2.54
N LYS A 45 -9.23 -15.46 2.49
CA LYS A 45 -8.73 -16.51 1.59
C LYS A 45 -8.95 -16.14 0.12
N GLU A 46 -10.15 -15.65 -0.22
CA GLU A 46 -10.46 -15.24 -1.60
C GLU A 46 -9.59 -14.07 -2.04
N ILE A 47 -9.32 -13.12 -1.14
CA ILE A 47 -8.44 -12.00 -1.41
C ILE A 47 -7.04 -12.51 -1.72
N ALA A 48 -6.49 -13.38 -0.87
CA ALA A 48 -5.15 -13.95 -1.06
C ALA A 48 -5.06 -14.72 -2.38
N ASP A 49 -6.03 -15.57 -2.67
CA ASP A 49 -6.06 -16.35 -3.90
C ASP A 49 -6.16 -15.46 -5.14
N SER A 50 -6.98 -14.42 -5.09
CA SER A 50 -7.13 -13.45 -6.18
C SER A 50 -5.85 -12.67 -6.42
N CYS A 51 -5.21 -12.19 -5.36
CA CYS A 51 -3.95 -11.44 -5.48
C CYS A 51 -2.85 -12.30 -6.08
N GLU A 52 -2.71 -13.54 -5.62
CA GLU A 52 -1.68 -14.44 -6.12
C GLU A 52 -1.97 -14.92 -7.54
N ASN A 53 -3.19 -15.41 -7.81
CA ASN A 53 -3.52 -16.07 -9.06
C ASN A 53 -3.91 -15.12 -10.18
N THR A 54 -4.59 -14.01 -9.86
CA THR A 54 -5.07 -13.06 -10.86
C THR A 54 -4.09 -11.93 -11.10
N PHE A 55 -3.48 -11.40 -10.03
CA PHE A 55 -2.61 -10.23 -10.10
C PHE A 55 -1.13 -10.54 -9.92
N GLY A 56 -0.77 -11.78 -9.59
CA GLY A 56 0.61 -12.21 -9.40
C GLY A 56 1.33 -11.54 -8.22
N VAL A 57 0.59 -11.14 -7.20
CA VAL A 57 1.13 -10.41 -6.05
C VAL A 57 1.93 -11.34 -5.15
N LYS A 58 3.19 -10.95 -4.88
CA LYS A 58 4.10 -11.67 -3.98
C LYS A 58 4.49 -10.85 -2.75
N PHE A 59 4.22 -9.54 -2.74
CA PHE A 59 4.43 -8.75 -1.52
C PHE A 59 3.40 -9.14 -0.46
N PRO A 60 3.74 -8.94 0.85
CA PRO A 60 2.86 -9.35 1.94
C PRO A 60 1.49 -8.68 1.87
N MET A 61 0.44 -9.50 1.98
CA MET A 61 -0.95 -9.05 2.09
C MET A 61 -1.46 -9.40 3.48
N PHE A 62 -2.05 -8.43 4.15
CA PHE A 62 -2.59 -8.63 5.49
C PHE A 62 -4.07 -9.00 5.45
N ALA A 63 -4.61 -9.38 6.60
CA ALA A 63 -6.03 -9.63 6.74
C ALA A 63 -6.83 -8.34 6.51
N LYS A 64 -8.05 -8.49 6.01
CA LYS A 64 -8.94 -7.35 5.76
C LYS A 64 -9.13 -6.53 7.04
N SER A 65 -9.04 -5.22 6.92
CA SER A 65 -9.15 -4.30 8.07
C SER A 65 -9.84 -3.01 7.65
N SER A 66 -10.23 -2.21 8.64
CA SER A 66 -10.74 -0.88 8.40
C SER A 66 -9.57 0.11 8.32
N VAL A 67 -9.64 1.07 7.39
CA VAL A 67 -8.55 2.02 7.12
C VAL A 67 -8.99 3.49 7.31
N LYS A 68 -10.26 3.73 7.59
CA LYS A 68 -10.78 5.09 7.82
C LYS A 68 -11.82 5.10 8.94
N GLY A 69 -12.09 6.30 9.44
CA GLY A 69 -13.12 6.52 10.46
C GLY A 69 -12.72 6.03 11.85
N ALA A 70 -13.71 5.94 12.74
CA ALA A 70 -13.48 5.56 14.13
C ALA A 70 -12.98 4.13 14.30
N ASP A 71 -13.30 3.25 13.35
CA ASP A 71 -12.94 1.83 13.40
C ASP A 71 -11.62 1.52 12.71
N ALA A 72 -10.92 2.53 12.19
CA ALA A 72 -9.64 2.32 11.52
C ALA A 72 -8.65 1.60 12.43
N SER A 73 -7.84 0.72 11.85
CA SER A 73 -6.77 0.04 12.59
C SER A 73 -5.81 1.06 13.20
N PRO A 74 -5.09 0.71 14.30
CA PRO A 74 -4.16 1.64 14.92
C PRO A 74 -3.11 2.20 13.96
N LEU A 75 -2.61 1.38 13.03
CA LEU A 75 -1.66 1.84 12.02
C LEU A 75 -2.26 2.93 11.15
N TYR A 76 -3.46 2.73 10.61
CA TYR A 76 -4.09 3.71 9.73
C TYR A 76 -4.55 4.97 10.47
N ARG A 77 -4.92 4.86 11.75
CA ARG A 77 -5.16 6.04 12.58
C ARG A 77 -3.91 6.90 12.70
N GLN A 78 -2.78 6.25 12.97
CA GLN A 78 -1.50 6.95 13.11
C GLN A 78 -1.07 7.58 11.79
N LEU A 79 -1.21 6.87 10.68
CA LEU A 79 -0.89 7.41 9.37
C LEU A 79 -1.76 8.61 9.01
N ALA A 80 -3.05 8.57 9.34
CA ALA A 80 -3.95 9.68 9.12
C ALA A 80 -3.56 10.90 9.95
N GLN A 81 -3.17 10.72 11.21
CA GLN A 81 -2.71 11.80 12.07
C GLN A 81 -1.42 12.44 11.56
N LEU A 82 -0.44 11.60 11.18
CA LEU A 82 0.86 12.08 10.75
C LEU A 82 0.81 12.77 9.38
N SER A 83 -0.02 12.27 8.47
CA SER A 83 -0.14 12.83 7.11
C SER A 83 -1.19 13.92 6.98
N GLY A 84 -2.10 14.01 7.94
CA GLY A 84 -3.28 14.87 7.86
C GLY A 84 -4.37 14.34 6.93
N THR A 85 -4.24 13.11 6.43
CA THR A 85 -5.16 12.53 5.45
C THR A 85 -5.35 11.04 5.69
N ALA A 86 -6.61 10.60 5.87
CA ALA A 86 -6.99 9.20 5.80
C ALA A 86 -7.16 8.79 4.33
N PRO A 87 -7.11 7.48 4.02
CA PRO A 87 -7.42 7.03 2.66
C PRO A 87 -8.80 7.52 2.22
N LYS A 88 -8.88 8.06 1.00
CA LYS A 88 -10.13 8.55 0.41
C LYS A 88 -10.72 7.56 -0.59
N TRP A 89 -9.93 6.61 -1.02
CA TRP A 89 -10.33 5.54 -1.92
C TRP A 89 -9.33 4.39 -1.82
N ASN A 90 -9.57 3.32 -2.55
CA ASN A 90 -8.66 2.17 -2.62
C ASN A 90 -7.33 2.57 -3.27
N PHE A 91 -6.26 1.89 -2.87
CA PHE A 91 -4.90 2.14 -3.37
C PHE A 91 -4.36 3.54 -3.03
N HIS A 92 -4.82 4.14 -1.95
CA HIS A 92 -4.12 5.24 -1.31
C HIS A 92 -2.84 4.69 -0.68
N LYS A 93 -1.74 5.42 -0.79
CA LYS A 93 -0.42 4.90 -0.42
C LYS A 93 0.24 5.79 0.61
N TYR A 94 0.95 5.17 1.55
CA TYR A 94 1.80 5.85 2.51
C TYR A 94 3.21 5.31 2.37
N LEU A 95 4.20 6.19 2.29
CA LEU A 95 5.60 5.83 2.21
C LEU A 95 6.29 6.14 3.54
N LEU A 96 6.92 5.13 4.11
CA LEU A 96 7.70 5.25 5.35
C LEU A 96 9.18 5.07 5.03
N GLY A 97 10.04 5.78 5.76
CA GLY A 97 11.48 5.65 5.62
C GLY A 97 12.02 4.44 6.38
N ARG A 98 13.33 4.24 6.28
CA ARG A 98 14.03 3.14 6.99
C ARG A 98 13.94 3.27 8.50
N ASP A 99 13.71 4.47 9.02
CA ASP A 99 13.53 4.74 10.45
C ASP A 99 12.08 4.56 10.93
N GLY A 100 11.19 4.15 10.05
CA GLY A 100 9.77 3.98 10.35
C GLY A 100 8.96 5.26 10.37
N LYS A 101 9.55 6.40 10.05
CA LYS A 101 8.85 7.67 10.01
C LYS A 101 8.15 7.88 8.67
N LEU A 102 6.99 8.54 8.70
CA LEU A 102 6.25 8.85 7.48
C LEU A 102 7.02 9.86 6.63
N VAL A 103 7.21 9.51 5.35
CA VAL A 103 7.87 10.39 4.37
C VAL A 103 6.82 11.19 3.60
N ASP A 104 5.81 10.50 3.04
CA ASP A 104 4.77 11.13 2.24
C ASP A 104 3.60 10.17 2.04
N HIS A 105 2.54 10.68 1.46
CA HIS A 105 1.38 9.87 1.06
C HIS A 105 1.01 10.20 -0.39
N TYR A 106 0.31 9.26 -1.04
CA TYR A 106 -0.06 9.37 -2.45
C TYR A 106 -1.49 8.92 -2.61
N SER A 107 -2.27 9.68 -3.38
CA SER A 107 -3.67 9.33 -3.62
C SER A 107 -3.79 8.09 -4.51
N SER A 108 -5.01 7.57 -4.60
CA SER A 108 -5.33 6.46 -5.50
C SER A 108 -4.97 6.76 -6.95
N MET A 109 -5.00 8.03 -7.33
CA MET A 109 -4.69 8.47 -8.70
C MET A 109 -3.20 8.41 -9.04
N THR A 110 -2.33 8.31 -8.03
CA THR A 110 -0.89 8.21 -8.26
C THR A 110 -0.53 6.76 -8.60
N SER A 111 -0.16 6.54 -9.85
CA SER A 111 0.23 5.21 -10.32
C SER A 111 1.53 4.75 -9.65
N PRO A 112 1.71 3.45 -9.41
CA PRO A 112 2.97 2.92 -8.87
C PRO A 112 4.21 3.21 -9.72
N ASP A 113 4.05 3.48 -10.99
CA ASP A 113 5.16 3.83 -11.90
C ASP A 113 5.36 5.34 -12.06
N SER A 114 4.66 6.17 -11.27
CA SER A 114 4.83 7.62 -11.36
C SER A 114 6.22 8.04 -10.91
N LYS A 115 6.76 9.08 -11.55
CA LYS A 115 8.10 9.60 -11.23
C LYS A 115 8.19 10.08 -9.79
N SER A 116 7.15 10.72 -9.27
CA SER A 116 7.15 11.25 -7.91
C SER A 116 7.29 10.14 -6.87
N LEU A 117 6.56 9.04 -7.03
CA LEU A 117 6.64 7.91 -6.11
C LEU A 117 7.97 7.18 -6.25
N ILE A 118 8.40 6.88 -7.46
CA ILE A 118 9.67 6.18 -7.70
C ILE A 118 10.85 6.99 -7.17
N SER A 119 10.90 8.30 -7.43
CA SER A 119 11.96 9.16 -6.91
C SER A 119 12.01 9.17 -5.39
N ALA A 120 10.86 9.24 -4.73
CA ALA A 120 10.80 9.22 -3.28
C ALA A 120 11.28 7.88 -2.72
N ILE A 121 10.90 6.76 -3.35
CA ILE A 121 11.36 5.42 -2.96
C ILE A 121 12.88 5.33 -3.11
N GLU A 122 13.42 5.75 -4.25
CA GLU A 122 14.85 5.67 -4.50
C GLU A 122 15.66 6.54 -3.54
N GLN A 123 15.16 7.72 -3.16
CA GLN A 123 15.78 8.57 -2.15
C GLN A 123 15.84 7.87 -0.79
N GLN A 124 14.77 7.19 -0.39
CA GLN A 124 14.74 6.46 0.88
C GLN A 124 15.63 5.22 0.85
N LEU A 125 15.73 4.54 -0.28
CA LEU A 125 16.63 3.40 -0.44
C LEU A 125 18.10 3.82 -0.37
N ALA A 126 18.43 5.02 -0.85
CA ALA A 126 19.77 5.58 -0.78
C ALA A 126 20.15 6.06 0.63
N ALA A 127 19.17 6.30 1.50
CA ALA A 127 19.42 6.74 2.87
C ALA A 127 20.04 5.59 3.69
N PRO A 128 20.95 5.91 4.65
CA PRO A 128 21.54 4.86 5.49
C PRO A 128 20.47 4.25 6.40
N ALA A 129 20.64 2.95 6.70
CA ALA A 129 19.79 2.27 7.66
C ALA A 129 20.00 2.87 9.07
N PRO A 130 18.95 2.92 9.92
CA PRO A 130 19.10 3.37 11.31
C PRO A 130 20.07 2.48 12.06
N ARG A 131 20.81 3.09 12.95
CA ARG A 131 21.72 2.36 13.85
C ARG A 131 20.99 1.86 15.08
#